data_71902ad7686771df8b5089cd53639973
#
_entry.id   71902ad7686771df8b5089cd53639973
#
_cell.length_a   1.000
_cell.length_b   1.000
_cell.length_c   1.000
_cell.angle_alpha   90.00
_cell.angle_beta   90.00
_cell.angle_gamma   90.00
#
_symmetry.space_group_name_H-M   'P 1'
#
loop_
_entity.id
_entity.type
_entity.pdbx_description
1 polymer ?
#
loop_
_entity_poly.entity_id
_entity_poly.type
_entity_poly.pdbx_seq_one_letter_code
_entity_poly.pdbx_strand_id
1 'polypeptide(L)'
;MSDKILWPGSWLFHLSFFFVIVRHLRYFLEPVPDCVTALQPFGVFAGYVLLLALASVLCMRLFSGKKRYVSYSNYFILSLILLISLSGILMRNFFRPNLLQVKAFSLGILTFSPETLPSGNLFIFHFLLALLLVPYIPSHIFAAPLVLLDAARREKGLGMMMHEK
;
A
#
# COMPACT_ATOMS: atom_id res chain seq x y z
N MET A 1 -16.94 -17.19 -10.40
CA MET A 1 -16.85 -15.87 -11.08
C MET A 1 -16.07 -14.83 -10.26
N SER A 2 -16.17 -14.81 -8.93
CA SER A 2 -15.47 -13.83 -8.08
C SER A 2 -13.93 -13.86 -8.17
N ASP A 3 -13.34 -15.04 -8.35
CA ASP A 3 -11.86 -15.19 -8.33
C ASP A 3 -11.20 -14.57 -9.58
N LYS A 4 -11.91 -14.54 -10.72
CA LYS A 4 -11.41 -13.94 -11.98
C LYS A 4 -11.34 -12.41 -11.91
N ILE A 5 -12.11 -11.76 -11.03
CA ILE A 5 -12.13 -10.30 -10.85
C ILE A 5 -11.19 -9.89 -9.71
N LEU A 6 -11.06 -10.72 -8.66
CA LEU A 6 -10.15 -10.45 -7.55
C LEU A 6 -8.68 -10.43 -7.97
N TRP A 7 -8.30 -11.27 -8.93
CA TRP A 7 -6.92 -11.37 -9.40
C TRP A 7 -6.43 -10.06 -10.07
N PRO A 8 -7.10 -9.52 -11.11
CA PRO A 8 -6.68 -8.24 -11.69
C PRO A 8 -6.80 -7.07 -10.72
N GLY A 9 -7.80 -7.06 -9.82
CA GLY A 9 -7.91 -6.04 -8.78
C GLY A 9 -6.74 -6.03 -7.81
N SER A 10 -6.23 -7.20 -7.45
CA SER A 10 -5.04 -7.34 -6.60
C SER A 10 -3.76 -6.85 -7.31
N TRP A 11 -3.57 -7.17 -8.58
CA TRP A 11 -2.44 -6.67 -9.36
C TRP A 11 -2.48 -5.15 -9.53
N LEU A 12 -3.65 -4.62 -9.86
CA LEU A 12 -3.86 -3.18 -10.01
C LEU A 12 -3.56 -2.43 -8.70
N PHE A 13 -3.99 -2.99 -7.57
CA PHE A 13 -3.66 -2.48 -6.24
C PHE A 13 -2.15 -2.42 -6.02
N HIS A 14 -1.41 -3.52 -6.21
CA HIS A 14 0.02 -3.56 -5.92
C HIS A 14 0.81 -2.61 -6.83
N LEU A 15 0.48 -2.58 -8.11
CA LEU A 15 1.14 -1.69 -9.08
C LEU A 15 0.89 -0.22 -8.73
N SER A 16 -0.35 0.14 -8.41
CA SER A 16 -0.71 1.50 -8.02
C SER A 16 -0.05 1.90 -6.70
N PHE A 17 -0.01 1.00 -5.73
CA PHE A 17 0.66 1.20 -4.45
C PHE A 17 2.16 1.45 -4.63
N PHE A 18 2.83 0.67 -5.49
CA PHE A 18 4.23 0.87 -5.85
C PHE A 18 4.48 2.28 -6.39
N PHE A 19 3.71 2.73 -7.39
CA PHE A 19 3.86 4.08 -7.95
C PHE A 19 3.60 5.19 -6.92
N VAL A 20 2.64 4.99 -6.02
CA VAL A 20 2.37 5.93 -4.93
C VAL A 20 3.56 6.01 -3.98
N ILE A 21 4.18 4.89 -3.59
CA ILE A 21 5.38 4.88 -2.73
C ILE A 21 6.55 5.56 -3.43
N VAL A 22 6.85 5.20 -4.69
CA VAL A 22 7.94 5.82 -5.46
C VAL A 22 7.77 7.33 -5.52
N ARG A 23 6.54 7.80 -5.71
CA ARG A 23 6.25 9.24 -5.69
C ARG A 23 6.50 9.89 -4.32
N HIS A 24 6.28 9.17 -3.21
CA HIS A 24 6.53 9.70 -1.86
C HIS A 24 8.03 9.88 -1.58
N LEU A 25 8.92 9.19 -2.30
CA LEU A 25 10.38 9.34 -2.17
C LEU A 25 10.85 10.79 -2.36
N ARG A 26 10.11 11.62 -3.10
CA ARG A 26 10.43 13.03 -3.29
C ARG A 26 10.49 13.84 -1.97
N TYR A 27 9.85 13.36 -0.90
CA TYR A 27 9.90 14.03 0.40
C TYR A 27 11.09 13.59 1.25
N PHE A 28 11.74 12.49 0.88
CA PHE A 28 12.84 11.88 1.61
C PHE A 28 14.19 11.98 0.90
N LEU A 29 14.23 12.53 -0.30
CA LEU A 29 15.46 12.64 -1.11
C LEU A 29 15.82 14.10 -1.38
N GLU A 30 17.13 14.42 -1.23
CA GLU A 30 17.73 15.71 -1.56
C GLU A 30 19.11 15.47 -2.17
N PRO A 31 19.35 15.79 -3.47
CA PRO A 31 18.37 16.26 -4.47
C PRO A 31 17.39 15.14 -4.89
N VAL A 32 16.21 15.55 -5.38
CA VAL A 32 15.23 14.59 -5.91
C VAL A 32 15.68 14.13 -7.30
N PRO A 33 15.84 12.82 -7.55
CA PRO A 33 16.22 12.30 -8.86
C PRO A 33 15.19 12.62 -9.94
N ASP A 34 15.65 12.86 -11.19
CA ASP A 34 14.78 13.20 -12.32
C ASP A 34 13.76 12.11 -12.63
N CYS A 35 14.10 10.85 -12.42
CA CYS A 35 13.16 9.73 -12.61
C CYS A 35 11.95 9.81 -11.65
N VAL A 36 12.15 10.27 -10.40
CA VAL A 36 11.06 10.44 -9.42
C VAL A 36 10.17 11.62 -9.81
N THR A 37 10.79 12.72 -10.32
CA THR A 37 10.02 13.87 -10.80
C THR A 37 9.23 13.56 -12.06
N ALA A 38 9.80 12.83 -13.01
CA ALA A 38 9.12 12.37 -14.23
C ALA A 38 7.91 11.44 -13.95
N LEU A 39 7.99 10.64 -12.89
CA LEU A 39 6.89 9.75 -12.46
C LEU A 39 5.76 10.47 -11.71
N GLN A 40 5.87 11.78 -11.46
CA GLN A 40 4.88 12.52 -10.68
C GLN A 40 3.43 12.43 -11.23
N PRO A 41 3.16 12.62 -12.53
CA PRO A 41 1.78 12.50 -13.06
C PRO A 41 1.24 11.09 -12.91
N PHE A 42 2.04 10.07 -13.17
CA PHE A 42 1.66 8.67 -13.01
C PHE A 42 1.32 8.33 -11.56
N GLY A 43 2.11 8.82 -10.60
CA GLY A 43 1.85 8.61 -9.17
C GLY A 43 0.56 9.31 -8.68
N VAL A 44 0.17 10.42 -9.31
CA VAL A 44 -1.13 11.07 -9.03
C VAL A 44 -2.26 10.19 -9.50
N PHE A 45 -2.21 9.76 -10.76
CA PHE A 45 -3.22 8.87 -11.34
C PHE A 45 -3.31 7.56 -10.55
N ALA A 46 -2.16 6.95 -10.23
CA ALA A 46 -2.08 5.75 -9.41
C ALA A 46 -2.75 5.91 -8.04
N GLY A 47 -2.70 7.09 -7.42
CA GLY A 47 -3.39 7.35 -6.15
C GLY A 47 -4.91 7.19 -6.25
N TYR A 48 -5.54 7.69 -7.31
CA TYR A 48 -6.97 7.49 -7.54
C TYR A 48 -7.31 6.04 -7.88
N VAL A 49 -6.50 5.40 -8.72
CA VAL A 49 -6.66 3.99 -9.07
C VAL A 49 -6.52 3.10 -7.82
N LEU A 50 -5.56 3.40 -6.96
CA LEU A 50 -5.34 2.72 -5.69
C LEU A 50 -6.60 2.75 -4.80
N LEU A 51 -7.19 3.93 -4.61
CA LEU A 51 -8.41 4.07 -3.80
C LEU A 51 -9.56 3.23 -4.37
N LEU A 52 -9.79 3.30 -5.69
CA LEU A 52 -10.85 2.53 -6.35
C LEU A 52 -10.61 1.02 -6.29
N ALA A 53 -9.36 0.58 -6.52
CA ALA A 53 -9.00 -0.83 -6.43
C ALA A 53 -9.20 -1.38 -5.00
N LEU A 54 -8.76 -0.64 -3.98
CA LEU A 54 -8.95 -1.02 -2.57
C LEU A 54 -10.43 -1.09 -2.19
N ALA A 55 -11.21 -0.06 -2.55
CA ALA A 55 -12.64 -0.05 -2.30
C ALA A 55 -13.34 -1.25 -2.97
N SER A 56 -13.00 -1.53 -4.23
CA SER A 56 -13.54 -2.67 -4.97
C SER A 56 -13.20 -4.01 -4.33
N VAL A 57 -11.92 -4.22 -3.94
CA VAL A 57 -11.47 -5.44 -3.27
C VAL A 57 -12.15 -5.60 -1.91
N LEU A 58 -12.27 -4.53 -1.13
CA LEU A 58 -12.94 -4.55 0.17
C LEU A 58 -14.42 -4.89 0.02
N CYS A 59 -15.13 -4.24 -0.90
CA CYS A 59 -16.53 -4.53 -1.20
C CYS A 59 -16.72 -6.00 -1.62
N MET A 60 -15.91 -6.48 -2.55
CA MET A 60 -16.02 -7.89 -2.97
C MET A 60 -15.76 -8.86 -1.83
N ARG A 61 -14.81 -8.58 -0.93
CA ARG A 61 -14.54 -9.43 0.25
C ARG A 61 -15.68 -9.40 1.27
N LEU A 62 -16.31 -8.26 1.49
CA LEU A 62 -17.43 -8.12 2.42
C LEU A 62 -18.69 -8.83 1.92
N PHE A 63 -18.97 -8.75 0.62
CA PHE A 63 -20.17 -9.34 0.00
C PHE A 63 -19.94 -10.76 -0.54
N SER A 64 -18.69 -11.25 -0.60
CA SER A 64 -18.41 -12.63 -1.01
C SER A 64 -18.76 -13.61 0.12
N GLY A 65 -19.52 -14.64 -0.20
CA GLY A 65 -19.88 -15.72 0.75
C GLY A 65 -18.68 -16.52 1.30
N LYS A 66 -17.46 -16.29 0.79
CA LYS A 66 -16.21 -16.98 1.19
C LYS A 66 -15.54 -16.35 2.44
N LYS A 67 -16.30 -15.77 3.36
CA LYS A 67 -15.78 -15.13 4.59
C LYS A 67 -14.89 -16.03 5.45
N ARG A 68 -15.03 -17.36 5.33
CA ARG A 68 -14.35 -18.36 6.17
C ARG A 68 -12.82 -18.40 5.98
N TYR A 69 -12.27 -17.82 4.89
CA TYR A 69 -10.85 -17.91 4.56
C TYR A 69 -10.08 -16.57 4.69
N VAL A 70 -10.73 -15.50 5.15
CA VAL A 70 -10.10 -14.20 5.27
C VAL A 70 -9.88 -13.86 6.75
N SER A 71 -8.61 -13.69 7.13
CA SER A 71 -8.23 -13.30 8.48
C SER A 71 -8.67 -11.86 8.79
N TYR A 72 -9.02 -11.58 10.04
CA TYR A 72 -9.28 -10.22 10.54
C TYR A 72 -8.11 -9.26 10.27
N SER A 73 -6.87 -9.75 10.36
CA SER A 73 -5.67 -8.97 10.03
C SER A 73 -5.69 -8.47 8.58
N ASN A 74 -6.17 -9.27 7.63
CA ASN A 74 -6.28 -8.85 6.23
C ASN A 74 -7.31 -7.73 6.03
N TYR A 75 -8.44 -7.76 6.74
CA TYR A 75 -9.42 -6.69 6.71
C TYR A 75 -8.87 -5.41 7.34
N PHE A 76 -8.15 -5.54 8.45
CA PHE A 76 -7.51 -4.41 9.12
C PHE A 76 -6.51 -3.70 8.19
N ILE A 77 -5.57 -4.44 7.60
CA ILE A 77 -4.56 -3.87 6.69
C ILE A 77 -5.22 -3.22 5.47
N LEU A 78 -6.22 -3.89 4.87
CA LEU A 78 -6.93 -3.36 3.71
C LEU A 78 -7.66 -2.05 4.04
N SER A 79 -8.34 -2.00 5.18
CA SER A 79 -9.02 -0.79 5.67
C SER A 79 -8.03 0.31 6.02
N LEU A 80 -6.89 -0.02 6.62
CA LEU A 80 -5.84 0.93 6.96
C LEU A 80 -5.27 1.60 5.71
N ILE A 81 -4.93 0.82 4.67
CA ILE A 81 -4.42 1.37 3.41
C ILE A 81 -5.52 2.17 2.68
N LEU A 82 -6.78 1.76 2.78
CA LEU A 82 -7.91 2.53 2.24
C LEU A 82 -8.01 3.91 2.89
N LEU A 83 -7.90 4.00 4.22
CA LEU A 83 -7.92 5.27 4.95
C LEU A 83 -6.71 6.14 4.62
N ILE A 84 -5.52 5.54 4.47
CA ILE A 84 -4.31 6.25 4.05
C ILE A 84 -4.51 6.84 2.63
N SER A 85 -5.01 6.05 1.69
CA SER A 85 -5.22 6.53 0.32
C SER A 85 -6.30 7.61 0.24
N LEU A 86 -7.39 7.45 0.99
CA LEU A 86 -8.46 8.44 1.08
C LEU A 86 -7.95 9.77 1.66
N SER A 87 -7.26 9.73 2.81
CA SER A 87 -6.69 10.93 3.44
C SER A 87 -5.65 11.61 2.53
N GLY A 88 -4.84 10.84 1.78
CA GLY A 88 -3.90 11.38 0.81
C GLY A 88 -4.58 12.11 -0.35
N ILE A 89 -5.68 11.58 -0.89
CA ILE A 89 -6.48 12.24 -1.94
C ILE A 89 -7.18 13.49 -1.40
N LEU A 90 -7.71 13.43 -0.17
CA LEU A 90 -8.33 14.61 0.47
C LEU A 90 -7.31 15.73 0.68
N MET A 91 -6.09 15.41 1.15
CA MET A 91 -5.01 16.40 1.27
C MET A 91 -4.66 17.02 -0.08
N ARG A 92 -4.58 16.20 -1.14
CA ARG A 92 -4.23 16.70 -2.46
C ARG A 92 -5.27 17.68 -3.01
N ASN A 93 -6.55 17.39 -2.84
CA ASN A 93 -7.62 18.14 -3.49
C ASN A 93 -8.11 19.33 -2.66
N PHE A 94 -8.22 19.18 -1.34
CA PHE A 94 -8.91 20.13 -0.47
C PHE A 94 -7.99 20.77 0.59
N PHE A 95 -7.07 20.01 1.19
CA PHE A 95 -6.33 20.43 2.38
C PHE A 95 -4.81 20.33 2.15
N ARG A 96 -4.31 21.01 1.13
CA ARG A 96 -2.91 20.93 0.72
C ARG A 96 -1.97 21.42 1.83
N PRO A 97 -1.13 20.55 2.42
CA PRO A 97 -0.11 20.99 3.36
C PRO A 97 0.98 21.78 2.63
N ASN A 98 1.75 22.56 3.37
CA ASN A 98 2.93 23.21 2.85
C ASN A 98 4.00 22.16 2.51
N LEU A 99 4.31 22.01 1.22
CA LEU A 99 5.23 20.97 0.73
C LEU A 99 6.65 21.13 1.24
N LEU A 100 7.11 22.38 1.48
CA LEU A 100 8.43 22.63 2.02
C LEU A 100 8.52 22.16 3.47
N GLN A 101 7.51 22.44 4.29
CA GLN A 101 7.44 21.96 5.67
C GLN A 101 7.37 20.42 5.71
N VAL A 102 6.57 19.78 4.83
CA VAL A 102 6.49 18.32 4.73
C VAL A 102 7.85 17.72 4.39
N LYS A 103 8.59 18.32 3.43
CA LYS A 103 9.92 17.85 3.04
C LYS A 103 10.93 18.03 4.17
N ALA A 104 11.00 19.22 4.79
CA ALA A 104 11.89 19.49 5.92
C ALA A 104 11.63 18.53 7.08
N PHE A 105 10.38 18.31 7.45
CA PHE A 105 9.96 17.35 8.47
C PHE A 105 10.38 15.92 8.12
N SER A 106 10.14 15.47 6.87
CA SER A 106 10.50 14.12 6.44
C SER A 106 12.00 13.88 6.44
N LEU A 107 12.79 14.85 5.98
CA LEU A 107 14.26 14.79 6.03
C LEU A 107 14.75 14.84 7.48
N GLY A 108 14.14 15.68 8.33
CA GLY A 108 14.46 15.76 9.75
C GLY A 108 14.27 14.44 10.49
N ILE A 109 13.22 13.67 10.15
CA ILE A 109 13.03 12.32 10.70
C ILE A 109 14.18 11.40 10.29
N LEU A 110 14.59 11.41 9.01
CA LEU A 110 15.68 10.56 8.52
C LEU A 110 17.04 10.89 9.13
N THR A 111 17.27 12.18 9.40
CA THR A 111 18.55 12.68 9.96
C THR A 111 18.55 12.72 11.50
N PHE A 112 17.50 12.24 12.15
CA PHE A 112 17.29 12.32 13.61
C PHE A 112 17.38 13.76 14.14
N SER A 113 17.05 14.75 13.31
CA SER A 113 16.96 16.17 13.63
C SER A 113 15.54 16.66 13.33
N PRO A 114 14.55 16.33 14.20
CA PRO A 114 13.15 16.58 13.88
C PRO A 114 12.86 18.08 13.75
N GLU A 115 12.36 18.46 12.61
CA GLU A 115 11.80 19.76 12.32
C GLU A 115 10.38 19.91 12.87
N THR A 116 9.87 21.12 12.87
CA THR A 116 8.51 21.40 13.32
C THR A 116 7.48 20.62 12.48
N LEU A 117 6.51 20.03 13.18
CA LEU A 117 5.45 19.27 12.52
C LEU A 117 4.66 20.18 11.55
N PRO A 118 4.46 19.76 10.29
CA PRO A 118 3.67 20.53 9.33
C PRO A 118 2.27 20.82 9.85
N SER A 119 1.78 22.03 9.63
CA SER A 119 0.44 22.43 10.02
C SER A 119 -0.62 21.68 9.20
N GLY A 120 -1.63 21.16 9.87
CA GLY A 120 -2.79 20.50 9.23
C GLY A 120 -3.15 19.16 9.87
N ASN A 121 -4.32 19.11 10.49
CA ASN A 121 -4.81 17.91 11.18
C ASN A 121 -4.88 16.68 10.25
N LEU A 122 -5.22 16.91 8.98
CA LEU A 122 -5.33 15.82 8.00
C LEU A 122 -3.94 15.24 7.63
N PHE A 123 -2.88 16.08 7.60
CA PHE A 123 -1.51 15.61 7.41
C PHE A 123 -1.08 14.73 8.59
N ILE A 124 -1.33 15.18 9.82
CA ILE A 124 -1.01 14.44 11.03
C ILE A 124 -1.74 13.10 11.04
N PHE A 125 -3.02 13.10 10.72
CA PHE A 125 -3.82 11.88 10.63
C PHE A 125 -3.25 10.90 9.58
N HIS A 126 -2.97 11.37 8.37
CA HIS A 126 -2.36 10.56 7.32
C HIS A 126 -1.01 9.99 7.74
N PHE A 127 -0.17 10.80 8.35
CA PHE A 127 1.16 10.41 8.82
C PHE A 127 1.07 9.33 9.92
N LEU A 128 0.18 9.48 10.89
CA LEU A 128 -0.03 8.47 11.93
C LEU A 128 -0.55 7.14 11.37
N LEU A 129 -1.48 7.18 10.41
CA LEU A 129 -1.93 5.97 9.72
C LEU A 129 -0.78 5.30 8.94
N ALA A 130 0.09 6.10 8.29
CA ALA A 130 1.26 5.57 7.60
C ALA A 130 2.26 4.92 8.58
N LEU A 131 2.52 5.55 9.73
CA LEU A 131 3.36 4.97 10.78
C LEU A 131 2.77 3.65 11.30
N LEU A 132 1.44 3.58 11.47
CA LEU A 132 0.77 2.35 11.88
C LEU A 132 0.91 1.23 10.83
N LEU A 133 1.03 1.58 9.54
CA LEU A 133 1.22 0.60 8.46
C LEU A 133 2.66 0.03 8.42
N VAL A 134 3.68 0.82 8.78
CA VAL A 134 5.10 0.45 8.65
C VAL A 134 5.43 -0.93 9.24
N PRO A 135 5.02 -1.30 10.47
CA PRO A 135 5.34 -2.60 11.05
C PRO A 135 4.68 -3.80 10.31
N TYR A 136 3.63 -3.57 9.53
CA TYR A 136 2.97 -4.64 8.76
C TYR A 136 3.63 -4.90 7.40
N ILE A 137 4.41 -3.95 6.85
CA ILE A 137 5.08 -4.10 5.55
C ILE A 137 6.06 -5.27 5.53
N PRO A 138 7.00 -5.42 6.50
CA PRO A 138 7.94 -6.53 6.51
C PRO A 138 7.25 -7.88 6.57
N SER A 139 6.24 -8.03 7.44
CA SER A 139 5.51 -9.29 7.57
C SER A 139 4.80 -9.68 6.27
N HIS A 140 4.24 -8.72 5.55
CA HIS A 140 3.59 -8.98 4.25
C HIS A 140 4.60 -9.37 3.16
N ILE A 141 5.74 -8.69 3.08
CA ILE A 141 6.80 -8.97 2.09
C ILE A 141 7.41 -10.35 2.32
N PHE A 142 7.67 -10.74 3.56
CA PHE A 142 8.28 -12.04 3.87
C PHE A 142 7.29 -13.19 3.85
N ALA A 143 6.03 -12.98 4.24
CA ALA A 143 5.02 -14.04 4.26
C ALA A 143 4.66 -14.53 2.85
N ALA A 144 4.55 -13.64 1.86
CA ALA A 144 4.13 -14.01 0.51
C ALA A 144 5.09 -15.02 -0.17
N PRO A 145 6.43 -14.82 -0.20
CA PRO A 145 7.36 -15.80 -0.75
C PRO A 145 7.34 -17.14 0.00
N LEU A 146 7.24 -17.11 1.33
CA LEU A 146 7.21 -18.33 2.15
C LEU A 146 5.97 -19.17 1.87
N VAL A 147 4.80 -18.53 1.76
CA VAL A 147 3.54 -19.21 1.41
C VAL A 147 3.60 -19.81 -0.01
N LEU A 148 4.19 -19.10 -0.97
CA LEU A 148 4.37 -19.60 -2.33
C LEU A 148 5.32 -20.80 -2.38
N LEU A 149 6.43 -20.75 -1.63
CA LEU A 149 7.38 -21.87 -1.53
C LEU A 149 6.75 -23.10 -0.87
N ASP A 150 5.96 -22.91 0.19
CA ASP A 150 5.25 -24.02 0.85
C ASP A 150 4.18 -24.63 -0.07
N ALA A 151 3.42 -23.82 -0.78
CA ALA A 151 2.45 -24.27 -1.77
C ALA A 151 3.12 -25.09 -2.89
N ALA A 152 4.23 -24.59 -3.45
CA ALA A 152 4.98 -25.29 -4.49
C ALA A 152 5.59 -26.63 -4.00
N ARG A 153 6.03 -26.70 -2.73
CA ARG A 153 6.51 -27.95 -2.12
C ARG A 153 5.39 -28.97 -1.97
N ARG A 154 4.22 -28.56 -1.51
CA ARG A 154 3.03 -29.42 -1.36
C ARG A 154 2.57 -29.97 -2.70
N GLU A 155 2.55 -29.14 -3.74
CA GLU A 155 2.15 -29.56 -5.09
C GLU A 155 3.11 -30.62 -5.66
N LYS A 156 4.43 -30.43 -5.49
CA LYS A 156 5.43 -31.44 -5.88
C LYS A 156 5.26 -32.75 -5.10
N GLY A 157 5.00 -32.69 -3.80
CA GLY A 157 4.77 -33.87 -2.96
C GLY A 157 3.53 -34.66 -3.40
N LEU A 158 2.44 -33.98 -3.73
CA LEU A 158 1.22 -34.61 -4.26
C LEU A 158 1.46 -35.23 -5.65
N GLY A 159 2.20 -34.55 -6.52
CA GLY A 159 2.56 -35.06 -7.85
C GLY A 159 3.37 -36.35 -7.78
N MET A 160 4.36 -36.44 -6.87
CA MET A 160 5.14 -37.67 -6.66
C MET A 160 4.27 -38.84 -6.19
N MET A 161 3.37 -38.60 -5.23
CA MET A 161 2.46 -39.67 -4.74
C MET A 161 1.45 -40.16 -5.79
N MET A 162 1.09 -39.33 -6.76
CA MET A 162 0.17 -39.72 -7.86
C MET A 162 0.87 -40.47 -8.99
N HIS A 163 2.18 -40.31 -9.14
CA HIS A 163 2.96 -41.04 -10.17
C HIS A 163 3.52 -42.38 -9.71
N GLU A 164 3.48 -42.68 -8.41
CA GLU A 164 3.88 -43.98 -7.85
C GLU A 164 2.76 -45.07 -7.89
N LYS A 165 1.62 -44.78 -8.49
CA LYS A 165 0.52 -45.75 -8.74
C LYS A 165 0.46 -46.09 -10.22
#